data_137322828347340217605d3bc880510e
#
_entry.id   137322828347340217605d3bc880510e
#
_cell.length_a   1.000
_cell.length_b   1.000
_cell.length_c   1.000
_cell.angle_alpha   90.00
_cell.angle_beta   90.00
_cell.angle_gamma   90.00
#
_symmetry.space_group_name_H-M   'P 1'
#
loop_
_entity.id
_entity.type
_entity.pdbx_description
1 polymer ?
#
loop_
_entity_poly.entity_id
_entity_poly.type
_entity_poly.pdbx_seq_one_letter_code
_entity_poly.pdbx_strand_id
1 'polypeptide(L)'
;MLPQGCRGQARGWRADHLFAVEELESEAARRYLKMAKGQTGLRIARVAPEMGTNSLQAGDVLLEVDGIRVANNGDIRLPGNHIRTFFHPFQMRQIGDKVPVKVLRDGQILEREVPVAKRAVRSRGFLYDEKPDYFVCGGLVFTTLSYSFLLDNKIAMHDNPSDESKAVGDEQFVMLADVLADICVEGYIGSAGVHVRSVNGEKVRNLRHLVELIDGAEGEFLRFGIDDDNEWDSLLVLDLTALRKATPRVMERYRIPADRSEDLKAK
;
A
#
# COMPACT_ATOMS: atom_id res chain seq x y z
N MET A 1 30.38 -0.30 0.52
CA MET A 1 30.41 -1.22 -0.64
C MET A 1 29.04 -1.89 -0.70
N LEU A 2 28.14 -1.42 -1.58
CA LEU A 2 26.81 -1.99 -1.77
C LEU A 2 26.90 -3.12 -2.79
N PRO A 3 26.19 -4.27 -2.61
CA PRO A 3 26.27 -5.38 -3.52
C PRO A 3 25.65 -5.01 -4.88
N GLN A 4 26.44 -5.20 -5.93
CA GLN A 4 25.97 -5.20 -7.33
C GLN A 4 25.20 -6.49 -7.58
N GLY A 5 23.89 -6.41 -7.82
CA GLY A 5 23.13 -7.57 -8.23
C GLY A 5 21.62 -7.46 -8.15
N CYS A 6 21.01 -6.42 -8.75
CA CYS A 6 19.59 -6.44 -9.09
C CYS A 6 19.35 -5.49 -10.28
N ARG A 7 19.84 -5.88 -11.45
CA ARG A 7 19.38 -5.32 -12.72
C ARG A 7 18.31 -6.25 -13.26
N GLY A 8 17.06 -5.84 -13.18
CA GLY A 8 15.94 -6.58 -13.77
C GLY A 8 14.64 -6.59 -12.98
N GLN A 9 14.57 -5.94 -11.83
CA GLN A 9 13.30 -5.77 -11.13
C GLN A 9 12.73 -4.40 -11.48
N ALA A 10 11.44 -4.38 -11.82
CA ALA A 10 10.66 -3.16 -12.00
C ALA A 10 10.99 -2.19 -10.87
N ARG A 11 11.52 -1.00 -11.21
CA ARG A 11 11.93 0.00 -10.22
C ARG A 11 10.72 0.29 -9.34
N GLY A 12 10.87 -0.03 -8.06
CA GLY A 12 9.84 -0.03 -7.06
C GLY A 12 8.96 1.21 -7.12
N TRP A 13 7.69 0.93 -7.05
CA TRP A 13 6.61 1.89 -6.90
C TRP A 13 6.93 2.84 -5.75
N ARG A 14 7.06 4.12 -6.05
CA ARG A 14 6.86 5.12 -5.02
C ARG A 14 5.36 5.25 -4.81
N ALA A 15 4.93 5.30 -3.56
CA ALA A 15 3.53 5.32 -3.14
C ALA A 15 2.64 6.43 -3.76
N ASP A 16 3.22 7.28 -4.61
CA ASP A 16 2.62 8.51 -5.11
C ASP A 16 2.19 8.43 -6.59
N HIS A 17 2.34 7.29 -7.25
CA HIS A 17 2.03 7.19 -8.69
C HIS A 17 0.63 6.63 -8.91
N LEU A 18 -0.22 7.42 -9.54
CA LEU A 18 -1.56 7.00 -9.95
C LEU A 18 -1.56 6.05 -11.15
N PHE A 19 -0.41 5.78 -11.76
CA PHE A 19 -0.26 4.85 -12.89
C PHE A 19 1.11 4.20 -12.93
N ALA A 20 1.17 3.03 -13.54
CA ALA A 20 2.39 2.26 -13.76
C ALA A 20 2.81 2.30 -15.21
N VAL A 21 4.10 2.24 -15.45
CA VAL A 21 4.67 2.26 -16.79
C VAL A 21 5.64 1.11 -17.01
N GLU A 22 5.79 0.73 -18.27
CA GLU A 22 6.79 -0.20 -18.77
C GLU A 22 7.67 0.48 -19.83
N GLU A 23 8.94 0.13 -19.82
CA GLU A 23 9.92 0.62 -20.78
C GLU A 23 9.67 0.05 -22.18
N LEU A 24 9.85 0.85 -23.23
CA LEU A 24 9.61 0.47 -24.62
C LEU A 24 10.91 0.40 -25.43
N GLU A 25 11.92 -0.31 -24.92
CA GLU A 25 13.19 -0.52 -25.62
C GLU A 25 13.03 -1.45 -26.84
N SER A 26 12.06 -2.37 -26.80
CA SER A 26 11.80 -3.28 -27.91
C SER A 26 11.17 -2.59 -29.12
N GLU A 27 11.82 -2.66 -30.29
CA GLU A 27 11.28 -2.14 -31.56
C GLU A 27 10.00 -2.87 -31.97
N ALA A 28 9.91 -4.17 -31.70
CA ALA A 28 8.71 -4.96 -31.98
C ALA A 28 7.53 -4.49 -31.16
N ALA A 29 7.72 -4.16 -29.86
CA ALA A 29 6.70 -3.62 -29.00
C ALA A 29 6.22 -2.24 -29.50
N ARG A 30 7.14 -1.35 -29.89
CA ARG A 30 6.77 -0.05 -30.45
C ARG A 30 5.95 -0.17 -31.72
N ARG A 31 6.32 -1.08 -32.64
CA ARG A 31 5.53 -1.34 -33.87
C ARG A 31 4.14 -1.89 -33.56
N TYR A 32 4.06 -2.83 -32.60
CA TYR A 32 2.78 -3.38 -32.15
C TYR A 32 1.84 -2.29 -31.61
N LEU A 33 2.39 -1.33 -30.87
CA LEU A 33 1.66 -0.16 -30.33
C LEU A 33 1.45 0.95 -31.35
N LYS A 34 1.75 0.71 -32.65
CA LYS A 34 1.55 1.65 -33.77
C LYS A 34 2.32 2.96 -33.62
N MET A 35 3.46 2.94 -32.92
CA MET A 35 4.35 4.10 -32.81
C MET A 35 5.01 4.41 -34.16
N ALA A 36 5.14 5.70 -34.47
CA ALA A 36 5.85 6.14 -35.66
C ALA A 36 7.37 5.91 -35.52
N LYS A 37 8.08 5.80 -36.66
CA LYS A 37 9.55 5.65 -36.65
C LYS A 37 10.21 6.83 -35.93
N GLY A 38 11.06 6.54 -34.96
CA GLY A 38 11.74 7.55 -34.15
C GLY A 38 10.90 8.15 -33.00
N GLN A 39 9.67 7.72 -32.84
CA GLN A 39 8.85 8.05 -31.69
C GLN A 39 9.31 7.25 -30.47
N THR A 40 9.34 7.89 -29.30
CA THR A 40 9.76 7.29 -28.02
C THR A 40 8.67 7.48 -26.96
N GLY A 41 8.70 6.69 -25.92
CA GLY A 41 7.74 6.80 -24.81
C GLY A 41 7.74 5.58 -23.91
N LEU A 42 6.80 5.57 -22.95
CA LEU A 42 6.57 4.49 -22.02
C LEU A 42 5.16 3.93 -22.17
N ARG A 43 4.99 2.61 -22.09
CA ARG A 43 3.66 2.00 -22.08
C ARG A 43 3.03 2.18 -20.69
N ILE A 44 1.77 2.61 -20.64
CA ILE A 44 0.98 2.58 -19.41
C ILE A 44 0.54 1.13 -19.15
N ALA A 45 1.03 0.54 -18.08
CA ALA A 45 0.70 -0.84 -17.69
C ALA A 45 -0.59 -0.90 -16.87
N ARG A 46 -0.73 0.01 -15.92
CA ARG A 46 -1.90 0.11 -15.03
C ARG A 46 -2.21 1.56 -14.69
N VAL A 47 -3.47 1.83 -14.40
CA VAL A 47 -3.97 3.14 -13.97
C VAL A 47 -4.81 2.97 -12.73
N ALA A 48 -4.58 3.82 -11.72
CA ALA A 48 -5.36 3.81 -10.48
C ALA A 48 -6.78 4.36 -10.74
N PRO A 49 -7.80 3.87 -10.02
CA PRO A 49 -9.18 4.32 -10.20
C PRO A 49 -9.38 5.83 -9.98
N GLU A 50 -8.56 6.41 -9.10
CA GLU A 50 -8.58 7.83 -8.76
C GLU A 50 -8.27 8.75 -9.95
N MET A 51 -7.67 8.21 -11.02
CA MET A 51 -7.39 8.92 -12.25
C MET A 51 -8.65 9.32 -13.04
N GLY A 52 -9.76 8.64 -12.80
CA GLY A 52 -10.99 8.82 -13.57
C GLY A 52 -10.90 8.23 -15.01
N THR A 53 -12.06 8.03 -15.63
CA THR A 53 -12.19 7.32 -16.91
C THR A 53 -11.68 8.12 -18.14
N ASN A 54 -11.56 9.43 -18.02
CA ASN A 54 -11.19 10.31 -19.14
C ASN A 54 -9.68 10.67 -19.20
N SER A 55 -8.87 10.11 -18.30
CA SER A 55 -7.44 10.39 -18.23
C SER A 55 -6.63 9.37 -19.04
N LEU A 56 -5.74 8.65 -18.38
CA LEU A 56 -4.94 7.59 -18.98
C LEU A 56 -5.68 6.25 -18.97
N GLN A 57 -5.27 5.35 -19.87
CA GLN A 57 -5.74 3.97 -19.89
C GLN A 57 -4.54 3.01 -19.99
N ALA A 58 -4.72 1.80 -19.48
CA ALA A 58 -3.74 0.74 -19.70
C ALA A 58 -3.61 0.46 -21.21
N GLY A 59 -2.38 0.38 -21.71
CA GLY A 59 -2.07 0.25 -23.12
C GLY A 59 -1.74 1.55 -23.83
N ASP A 60 -2.03 2.73 -23.27
CA ASP A 60 -1.55 4.01 -23.80
C ASP A 60 -0.02 4.05 -23.83
N VAL A 61 0.55 4.80 -24.75
CA VAL A 61 1.98 5.15 -24.74
C VAL A 61 2.15 6.61 -24.35
N LEU A 62 2.81 6.86 -23.24
CA LEU A 62 3.13 8.19 -22.74
C LEU A 62 4.28 8.78 -23.57
N LEU A 63 4.00 9.75 -24.42
CA LEU A 63 4.95 10.38 -25.35
C LEU A 63 5.59 11.63 -24.76
N GLU A 64 4.79 12.47 -24.09
CA GLU A 64 5.24 13.75 -23.53
C GLU A 64 4.61 13.96 -22.14
N VAL A 65 5.35 14.59 -21.24
CA VAL A 65 4.90 15.06 -19.93
C VAL A 65 5.28 16.52 -19.78
N ASP A 66 4.32 17.39 -19.52
CA ASP A 66 4.50 18.85 -19.38
C ASP A 66 5.24 19.46 -20.62
N GLY A 67 4.91 18.98 -21.82
CA GLY A 67 5.53 19.39 -23.08
C GLY A 67 6.94 18.80 -23.34
N ILE A 68 7.45 17.96 -22.45
CA ILE A 68 8.79 17.37 -22.57
C ILE A 68 8.68 15.92 -23.04
N ARG A 69 9.42 15.57 -24.10
CA ARG A 69 9.45 14.20 -24.65
C ARG A 69 9.97 13.20 -23.63
N VAL A 70 9.32 12.03 -23.59
CA VAL A 70 9.72 10.88 -22.78
C VAL A 70 10.52 9.90 -23.63
N ALA A 71 11.67 9.48 -23.16
CA ALA A 71 12.47 8.43 -23.78
C ALA A 71 11.90 7.02 -23.47
N ASN A 72 12.35 5.99 -24.18
CA ASN A 72 11.86 4.62 -24.00
C ASN A 72 12.20 4.03 -22.62
N ASN A 73 13.24 4.53 -21.97
CA ASN A 73 13.66 4.17 -20.60
C ASN A 73 13.03 5.07 -19.51
N GLY A 74 12.16 6.00 -19.90
CA GLY A 74 11.50 6.91 -18.97
C GLY A 74 12.26 8.18 -18.63
N ASP A 75 13.38 8.45 -19.27
CA ASP A 75 14.12 9.71 -19.08
C ASP A 75 13.46 10.86 -19.84
N ILE A 76 13.52 12.05 -19.26
CA ILE A 76 13.20 13.33 -19.89
C ILE A 76 14.41 14.25 -19.82
N ARG A 77 14.55 15.14 -20.81
CA ARG A 77 15.62 16.14 -20.85
C ARG A 77 15.06 17.53 -20.54
N LEU A 78 15.48 18.07 -19.43
CA LEU A 78 15.18 19.44 -19.00
C LEU A 78 16.14 20.45 -19.64
N PRO A 79 15.81 21.76 -19.63
CA PRO A 79 16.72 22.83 -19.99
C PRO A 79 18.06 22.70 -19.27
N GLY A 80 19.19 23.01 -19.95
CA GLY A 80 20.51 22.79 -19.40
C GLY A 80 21.02 21.34 -19.48
N ASN A 81 20.38 20.49 -20.30
CA ASN A 81 20.74 19.08 -20.51
C ASN A 81 20.69 18.21 -19.24
N HIS A 82 19.89 18.60 -18.27
CA HIS A 82 19.64 17.79 -17.08
C HIS A 82 18.70 16.64 -17.39
N ILE A 83 19.13 15.41 -17.10
CA ILE A 83 18.31 14.20 -17.27
C ILE A 83 17.57 13.93 -15.95
N ARG A 84 16.27 13.73 -16.04
CA ARG A 84 15.37 13.33 -14.95
C ARG A 84 14.42 12.23 -15.42
N THR A 85 13.75 11.59 -14.49
CA THR A 85 12.66 10.66 -14.83
C THR A 85 11.44 11.44 -15.29
N PHE A 86 10.60 10.84 -16.15
CA PHE A 86 9.33 11.41 -16.63
C PHE A 86 8.41 11.87 -15.51
N PHE A 87 8.65 11.40 -14.30
CA PHE A 87 7.84 11.73 -13.13
C PHE A 87 8.22 13.07 -12.49
N HIS A 88 9.35 13.64 -12.83
CA HIS A 88 9.81 14.91 -12.24
C HIS A 88 8.80 16.07 -12.35
N PRO A 89 8.09 16.31 -13.47
CA PRO A 89 7.06 17.34 -13.53
C PRO A 89 5.92 17.17 -12.53
N PHE A 90 5.54 15.92 -12.21
CA PHE A 90 4.54 15.64 -11.17
C PHE A 90 5.04 15.98 -9.77
N GLN A 91 6.32 15.71 -9.48
CA GLN A 91 6.94 16.02 -8.18
C GLN A 91 7.06 17.53 -7.91
N MET A 92 7.06 18.34 -8.97
CA MET A 92 7.13 19.81 -8.88
C MET A 92 5.76 20.47 -8.72
N ARG A 93 4.68 19.72 -8.70
CA ARG A 93 3.30 20.19 -8.57
C ARG A 93 2.74 19.87 -7.19
N GLN A 94 1.70 20.60 -6.80
CA GLN A 94 0.97 20.36 -5.55
C GLN A 94 -0.18 19.37 -5.77
N ILE A 95 -0.61 18.74 -4.67
CA ILE A 95 -1.83 17.90 -4.71
C ILE A 95 -3.02 18.77 -5.12
N GLY A 96 -3.77 18.30 -6.13
CA GLY A 96 -4.86 19.03 -6.76
C GLY A 96 -4.52 19.67 -8.10
N ASP A 97 -3.23 19.87 -8.40
CA ASP A 97 -2.78 20.32 -9.71
C ASP A 97 -2.98 19.23 -10.78
N LYS A 98 -2.86 19.63 -12.04
CA LYS A 98 -2.88 18.73 -13.18
C LYS A 98 -1.62 18.91 -14.02
N VAL A 99 -1.13 17.81 -14.57
CA VAL A 99 0.01 17.79 -15.49
C VAL A 99 -0.48 17.42 -16.87
N PRO A 100 -0.26 18.25 -17.90
CA PRO A 100 -0.63 17.93 -19.28
C PRO A 100 0.31 16.83 -19.80
N VAL A 101 -0.26 15.85 -20.48
CA VAL A 101 0.47 14.75 -21.09
C VAL A 101 -0.02 14.50 -22.51
N LYS A 102 0.86 14.01 -23.38
CA LYS A 102 0.47 13.44 -24.68
C LYS A 102 0.65 11.94 -24.65
N VAL A 103 -0.38 11.24 -25.09
CA VAL A 103 -0.37 9.78 -25.18
C VAL A 103 -0.73 9.33 -26.60
N LEU A 104 -0.20 8.17 -26.98
CA LEU A 104 -0.64 7.46 -28.17
C LEU A 104 -1.59 6.35 -27.73
N ARG A 105 -2.81 6.36 -28.27
CA ARG A 105 -3.83 5.34 -28.08
C ARG A 105 -4.35 4.88 -29.44
N ASP A 106 -4.22 3.60 -29.75
CA ASP A 106 -4.66 3.01 -31.02
C ASP A 106 -4.13 3.72 -32.29
N GLY A 107 -2.93 4.30 -32.21
CA GLY A 107 -2.30 5.05 -33.31
C GLY A 107 -2.70 6.53 -33.38
N GLN A 108 -3.53 7.02 -32.47
CA GLN A 108 -3.93 8.43 -32.37
C GLN A 108 -3.24 9.12 -31.19
N ILE A 109 -2.75 10.34 -31.43
CA ILE A 109 -2.15 11.17 -30.38
C ILE A 109 -3.28 11.92 -29.67
N LEU A 110 -3.36 11.77 -28.37
CA LEU A 110 -4.35 12.40 -27.50
C LEU A 110 -3.65 13.26 -26.44
N GLU A 111 -4.18 14.46 -26.22
CA GLU A 111 -3.79 15.29 -25.08
C GLU A 111 -4.69 14.99 -23.89
N ARG A 112 -4.08 14.80 -22.73
CA ARG A 112 -4.78 14.47 -21.48
C ARG A 112 -4.18 15.28 -20.33
N GLU A 113 -4.98 15.44 -19.28
CA GLU A 113 -4.54 16.00 -18.00
C GLU A 113 -4.50 14.92 -16.94
N VAL A 114 -3.35 14.76 -16.31
CA VAL A 114 -3.16 13.81 -15.23
C VAL A 114 -3.20 14.55 -13.90
N PRO A 115 -4.15 14.23 -13.00
CA PRO A 115 -4.22 14.88 -11.69
C PRO A 115 -3.02 14.47 -10.83
N VAL A 116 -2.52 15.43 -10.05
CA VAL A 116 -1.58 15.16 -8.96
C VAL A 116 -2.41 14.91 -7.70
N ALA A 117 -2.57 13.65 -7.35
CA ALA A 117 -3.38 13.26 -6.20
C ALA A 117 -2.62 12.24 -5.33
N LYS A 118 -2.97 12.20 -4.06
CA LYS A 118 -2.49 11.16 -3.16
C LYS A 118 -3.21 9.86 -3.53
N ARG A 119 -2.45 8.81 -3.79
CA ARG A 119 -3.02 7.49 -4.03
C ARG A 119 -3.65 6.95 -2.75
N ALA A 120 -4.88 6.46 -2.83
CA ALA A 120 -5.47 5.70 -1.76
C ALA A 120 -4.80 4.31 -1.75
N VAL A 121 -4.08 4.02 -0.68
CA VAL A 121 -3.42 2.73 -0.46
C VAL A 121 -3.85 2.15 0.87
N ARG A 122 -4.00 0.83 0.94
CA ARG A 122 -4.36 0.14 2.19
C ARG A 122 -3.19 0.03 3.16
N SER A 123 -1.97 0.26 2.70
CA SER A 123 -0.78 0.30 3.54
C SER A 123 -0.26 1.73 3.68
N ARG A 124 0.24 2.08 4.85
CA ARG A 124 0.99 3.33 5.02
C ARG A 124 2.38 3.19 4.42
N GLY A 125 2.94 4.29 3.91
CA GLY A 125 4.34 4.38 3.52
C GLY A 125 5.29 4.23 4.72
N PHE A 126 6.52 4.75 4.59
CA PHE A 126 7.43 4.85 5.72
C PHE A 126 6.88 5.80 6.79
N LEU A 127 6.92 5.35 8.04
CA LEU A 127 6.57 6.15 9.22
C LEU A 127 7.85 6.81 9.77
N TYR A 128 8.39 7.81 9.09
CA TYR A 128 9.67 8.42 9.48
C TYR A 128 9.67 8.95 10.91
N ASP A 129 8.86 10.00 11.16
CA ASP A 129 8.76 10.67 12.47
C ASP A 129 7.39 10.46 13.12
N GLU A 130 6.51 9.68 12.50
CA GLU A 130 5.18 9.35 13.01
C GLU A 130 5.24 8.09 13.87
N LYS A 131 4.54 8.11 15.00
CA LYS A 131 4.34 6.90 15.79
C LYS A 131 3.34 5.99 15.08
N PRO A 132 3.56 4.66 15.07
CA PRO A 132 2.58 3.73 14.53
C PRO A 132 1.30 3.77 15.39
N ASP A 133 0.15 3.67 14.73
CA ASP A 133 -1.11 3.43 15.41
C ASP A 133 -1.11 2.01 15.96
N TYR A 134 -1.64 1.84 17.17
CA TYR A 134 -1.69 0.53 17.79
C TYR A 134 -2.93 0.34 18.65
N PHE A 135 -3.31 -0.93 18.82
CA PHE A 135 -4.30 -1.37 19.79
C PHE A 135 -3.85 -2.66 20.46
N VAL A 136 -4.00 -2.74 21.78
CA VAL A 136 -3.63 -3.92 22.61
C VAL A 136 -4.88 -4.47 23.27
N CYS A 137 -5.12 -5.75 23.09
CA CYS A 137 -6.25 -6.45 23.72
C CYS A 137 -5.81 -7.84 24.18
N GLY A 138 -5.77 -8.07 25.48
CA GLY A 138 -5.49 -9.37 26.11
C GLY A 138 -4.10 -9.96 25.81
N GLY A 139 -3.18 -9.21 25.22
CA GLY A 139 -1.89 -9.68 24.75
C GLY A 139 -1.73 -9.61 23.24
N LEU A 140 -2.81 -9.55 22.49
CA LEU A 140 -2.76 -9.30 21.05
C LEU A 140 -2.44 -7.83 20.80
N VAL A 141 -1.47 -7.55 19.91
CA VAL A 141 -1.07 -6.21 19.50
C VAL A 141 -1.39 -6.02 18.03
N PHE A 142 -2.25 -5.07 17.72
CA PHE A 142 -2.68 -4.76 16.36
C PHE A 142 -2.09 -3.43 15.91
N THR A 143 -1.74 -3.33 14.62
CA THR A 143 -1.26 -2.10 13.98
C THR A 143 -1.75 -2.02 12.54
N THR A 144 -1.67 -0.83 11.94
CA THR A 144 -1.91 -0.66 10.51
C THR A 144 -0.66 -1.07 9.73
N LEU A 145 -0.82 -1.80 8.63
CA LEU A 145 0.28 -2.16 7.75
C LEU A 145 1.00 -0.91 7.25
N SER A 146 2.32 -0.87 7.48
CA SER A 146 3.21 0.16 6.96
C SER A 146 4.41 -0.48 6.26
N TYR A 147 5.10 0.30 5.41
CA TYR A 147 6.31 -0.18 4.77
C TYR A 147 7.42 -0.46 5.80
N SER A 148 7.50 0.34 6.86
CA SER A 148 8.40 0.08 8.00
C SER A 148 8.11 -1.28 8.64
N PHE A 149 6.84 -1.60 8.88
CA PHE A 149 6.44 -2.89 9.46
C PHE A 149 6.84 -4.08 8.57
N LEU A 150 6.67 -3.97 7.24
CA LEU A 150 7.08 -5.02 6.30
C LEU A 150 8.57 -5.30 6.35
N LEU A 151 9.40 -4.24 6.42
CA LEU A 151 10.86 -4.39 6.50
C LEU A 151 11.31 -5.01 7.82
N ASP A 152 10.77 -4.54 8.94
CA ASP A 152 11.14 -5.00 10.28
C ASP A 152 10.79 -6.48 10.51
N ASN A 153 9.67 -6.92 9.95
CA ASN A 153 9.20 -8.30 10.07
C ASN A 153 9.69 -9.21 8.94
N LYS A 154 10.51 -8.70 8.01
CA LYS A 154 11.04 -9.46 6.86
C LYS A 154 9.95 -10.14 6.02
N ILE A 155 8.74 -9.57 6.01
CA ILE A 155 7.64 -10.07 5.21
C ILE A 155 8.03 -9.87 3.74
N ALA A 156 8.06 -10.96 2.98
CA ALA A 156 8.47 -10.93 1.58
C ALA A 156 7.55 -10.02 0.78
N MET A 157 8.13 -9.09 0.01
CA MET A 157 7.37 -8.13 -0.78
C MET A 157 6.61 -8.78 -1.97
N HIS A 158 6.76 -10.09 -2.19
CA HIS A 158 6.02 -10.81 -3.22
C HIS A 158 4.51 -10.77 -3.02
N ASP A 159 4.09 -10.80 -1.75
CA ASP A 159 2.68 -10.75 -1.35
C ASP A 159 2.32 -9.39 -0.77
N ASN A 160 3.05 -8.33 -1.20
CA ASN A 160 2.81 -7.00 -0.69
C ASN A 160 1.38 -6.54 -1.06
N PRO A 161 0.46 -6.59 -0.11
CA PRO A 161 -0.94 -6.22 -0.34
C PRO A 161 -1.10 -4.76 -0.80
N SER A 162 -0.03 -3.94 -0.69
CA SER A 162 -0.05 -2.55 -1.14
C SER A 162 -0.09 -2.39 -2.65
N ASP A 163 0.35 -3.41 -3.43
CA ASP A 163 0.45 -3.29 -4.88
C ASP A 163 -0.84 -3.64 -5.63
N GLU A 164 -1.65 -4.52 -5.10
CA GLU A 164 -2.82 -5.05 -5.82
C GLU A 164 -4.16 -4.57 -5.27
N SER A 165 -4.20 -4.10 -4.04
CA SER A 165 -5.45 -3.80 -3.37
C SER A 165 -5.77 -2.31 -3.46
N LYS A 166 -6.80 -2.02 -4.22
CA LYS A 166 -7.44 -0.70 -4.25
C LYS A 166 -8.07 -0.44 -2.90
N ALA A 167 -7.59 0.60 -2.19
CA ALA A 167 -8.34 1.08 -1.04
C ALA A 167 -9.65 1.71 -1.54
N VAL A 168 -10.75 1.31 -0.93
CA VAL A 168 -12.04 1.97 -1.13
C VAL A 168 -12.31 2.78 0.14
N GLY A 169 -12.27 4.11 0.01
CA GLY A 169 -12.47 4.99 1.17
C GLY A 169 -11.31 4.93 2.17
N ASP A 170 -11.62 4.55 3.41
CA ASP A 170 -10.71 4.49 4.55
C ASP A 170 -10.17 3.08 4.84
N GLU A 171 -10.28 2.16 3.88
CA GLU A 171 -9.78 0.79 4.05
C GLU A 171 -8.26 0.76 4.25
N GLN A 172 -7.81 -0.01 5.26
CA GLN A 172 -6.42 -0.25 5.60
C GLN A 172 -6.23 -1.72 5.97
N PHE A 173 -5.05 -2.26 5.70
CA PHE A 173 -4.67 -3.57 6.24
C PHE A 173 -4.33 -3.45 7.71
N VAL A 174 -4.96 -4.30 8.52
CA VAL A 174 -4.69 -4.41 9.96
C VAL A 174 -3.90 -5.68 10.20
N MET A 175 -2.75 -5.54 10.86
CA MET A 175 -1.84 -6.62 11.16
C MET A 175 -1.92 -6.99 12.64
N LEU A 176 -1.89 -8.28 12.94
CA LEU A 176 -1.52 -8.77 14.26
C LEU A 176 0.01 -8.65 14.37
N ALA A 177 0.47 -7.57 14.99
CA ALA A 177 1.89 -7.20 15.01
C ALA A 177 2.70 -8.06 15.97
N ASP A 178 2.12 -8.40 17.12
CA ASP A 178 2.78 -9.19 18.15
C ASP A 178 1.75 -9.89 19.05
N VAL A 179 2.18 -10.94 19.74
CA VAL A 179 1.42 -11.65 20.77
C VAL A 179 2.22 -11.67 22.07
N LEU A 180 1.87 -10.76 22.97
CA LEU A 180 2.50 -10.62 24.28
C LEU A 180 2.08 -11.79 25.21
N ALA A 181 3.03 -12.38 25.89
CA ALA A 181 2.80 -13.58 26.68
C ALA A 181 1.80 -13.34 27.84
N ASP A 182 0.65 -14.01 27.73
CA ASP A 182 -0.34 -14.15 28.78
C ASP A 182 -1.10 -15.47 28.59
N ILE A 183 -1.68 -15.99 29.66
CA ILE A 183 -2.41 -17.27 29.62
C ILE A 183 -3.62 -17.22 28.69
N CYS A 184 -4.24 -16.06 28.50
CA CYS A 184 -5.41 -15.93 27.63
C CYS A 184 -5.09 -16.05 26.13
N VAL A 185 -3.81 -15.95 25.75
CA VAL A 185 -3.32 -16.08 24.36
C VAL A 185 -2.34 -17.26 24.22
N GLU A 186 -2.33 -18.17 25.19
CA GLU A 186 -1.52 -19.38 25.14
C GLU A 186 -1.89 -20.21 23.89
N GLY A 187 -0.89 -20.67 23.15
CA GLY A 187 -1.05 -21.38 21.87
C GLY A 187 -0.99 -20.49 20.64
N TYR A 188 -1.09 -19.15 20.79
CA TYR A 188 -1.00 -18.20 19.69
C TYR A 188 0.32 -17.39 19.69
N ILE A 189 1.20 -17.66 20.66
CA ILE A 189 2.54 -17.06 20.70
C ILE A 189 3.31 -17.51 19.46
N GLY A 190 3.72 -16.57 18.62
CA GLY A 190 4.35 -16.85 17.33
C GLY A 190 3.44 -16.64 16.12
N SER A 191 2.15 -16.39 16.32
CA SER A 191 1.20 -16.02 15.22
C SER A 191 1.25 -14.51 14.88
N ALA A 192 2.40 -13.86 15.06
CA ALA A 192 2.59 -12.44 14.72
C ALA A 192 2.94 -12.26 13.24
N GLY A 193 2.73 -11.04 12.73
CA GLY A 193 3.06 -10.69 11.34
C GLY A 193 1.96 -11.03 10.33
N VAL A 194 0.78 -11.45 10.77
CA VAL A 194 -0.33 -11.87 9.91
C VAL A 194 -1.39 -10.77 9.74
N HIS A 195 -2.07 -10.78 8.61
CA HIS A 195 -3.18 -9.87 8.33
C HIS A 195 -4.48 -10.34 9.00
N VAL A 196 -5.17 -9.42 9.67
CA VAL A 196 -6.48 -9.68 10.31
C VAL A 196 -7.59 -9.28 9.35
N ARG A 197 -8.32 -10.27 8.82
CA ARG A 197 -9.40 -10.06 7.83
C ARG A 197 -10.75 -9.80 8.45
N SER A 198 -11.05 -10.48 9.54
CA SER A 198 -12.37 -10.38 10.17
C SER A 198 -12.33 -10.53 11.68
N VAL A 199 -13.34 -9.97 12.35
CA VAL A 199 -13.65 -10.19 13.77
C VAL A 199 -15.08 -10.69 13.86
N ASN A 200 -15.27 -11.84 14.50
CA ASN A 200 -16.59 -12.51 14.62
C ASN A 200 -17.32 -12.71 13.28
N GLY A 201 -16.57 -12.82 12.16
CA GLY A 201 -17.10 -12.99 10.81
C GLY A 201 -17.37 -11.67 10.08
N GLU A 202 -17.25 -10.51 10.74
CA GLU A 202 -17.35 -9.20 10.11
C GLU A 202 -16.00 -8.74 9.58
N LYS A 203 -15.96 -8.30 8.31
CA LYS A 203 -14.73 -7.87 7.63
C LYS A 203 -14.18 -6.61 8.27
N VAL A 204 -12.90 -6.64 8.64
CA VAL A 204 -12.17 -5.47 9.14
C VAL A 204 -11.85 -4.50 8.00
N ARG A 205 -12.22 -3.22 8.15
CA ARG A 205 -11.93 -2.16 7.18
C ARG A 205 -10.63 -1.42 7.49
N ASN A 206 -10.41 -1.11 8.77
CA ASN A 206 -9.25 -0.40 9.28
C ASN A 206 -9.08 -0.67 10.78
N LEU A 207 -8.01 -0.14 11.38
CA LEU A 207 -7.72 -0.37 12.79
C LEU A 207 -8.79 0.18 13.73
N ARG A 208 -9.40 1.33 13.40
CA ARG A 208 -10.52 1.90 14.17
C ARG A 208 -11.73 0.97 14.17
N HIS A 209 -12.10 0.45 13.00
CA HIS A 209 -13.20 -0.50 12.88
C HIS A 209 -12.93 -1.81 13.63
N LEU A 210 -11.67 -2.30 13.63
CA LEU A 210 -11.29 -3.45 14.47
C LEU A 210 -11.52 -3.15 15.96
N VAL A 211 -11.12 -1.98 16.43
CA VAL A 211 -11.35 -1.55 17.83
C VAL A 211 -12.86 -1.51 18.15
N GLU A 212 -13.67 -0.92 17.28
CA GLU A 212 -15.13 -0.86 17.44
C GLU A 212 -15.75 -2.25 17.53
N LEU A 213 -15.33 -3.19 16.68
CA LEU A 213 -15.79 -4.57 16.69
C LEU A 213 -15.42 -5.32 17.97
N ILE A 214 -14.22 -5.08 18.52
CA ILE A 214 -13.76 -5.73 19.75
C ILE A 214 -14.41 -5.10 20.99
N ASP A 215 -14.51 -3.78 21.05
CA ASP A 215 -15.15 -3.07 22.17
C ASP A 215 -16.65 -3.40 22.25
N GLY A 216 -17.32 -3.50 21.10
CA GLY A 216 -18.74 -3.88 20.99
C GLY A 216 -19.02 -5.38 21.00
N ALA A 217 -17.97 -6.23 21.09
CA ALA A 217 -18.17 -7.68 21.05
C ALA A 217 -18.95 -8.20 22.25
N GLU A 218 -19.93 -9.07 21.95
CA GLU A 218 -20.75 -9.77 22.95
C GLU A 218 -20.59 -11.29 22.78
N GLY A 219 -20.95 -12.04 23.83
CA GLY A 219 -20.88 -13.50 23.86
C GLY A 219 -19.65 -14.03 24.59
N GLU A 220 -19.40 -15.32 24.42
CA GLU A 220 -18.34 -16.06 25.13
C GLU A 220 -16.99 -15.94 24.43
N PHE A 221 -17.00 -15.97 23.10
CA PHE A 221 -15.78 -16.04 22.29
C PHE A 221 -15.60 -14.84 21.38
N LEU A 222 -14.33 -14.42 21.22
CA LEU A 222 -13.88 -13.50 20.18
C LEU A 222 -13.10 -14.29 19.15
N ARG A 223 -13.46 -14.15 17.86
CA ARG A 223 -12.90 -14.90 16.75
C ARG A 223 -12.27 -13.97 15.76
N PHE A 224 -11.00 -14.22 15.40
CA PHE A 224 -10.29 -13.49 14.37
C PHE A 224 -10.02 -14.40 13.19
N GLY A 225 -10.47 -14.00 12.01
CA GLY A 225 -10.02 -14.58 10.75
C GLY A 225 -8.72 -13.91 10.32
N ILE A 226 -7.67 -14.69 10.12
CA ILE A 226 -6.35 -14.20 9.74
C ILE A 226 -5.86 -14.86 8.46
N ASP A 227 -5.05 -14.14 7.68
CA ASP A 227 -4.31 -14.72 6.56
C ASP A 227 -3.03 -15.34 7.10
N ASP A 228 -2.87 -16.64 6.87
CA ASP A 228 -1.64 -17.39 7.11
C ASP A 228 -0.98 -17.68 5.75
N ASP A 229 0.36 -17.76 5.70
CA ASP A 229 1.17 -18.02 4.50
C ASP A 229 0.79 -19.32 3.76
N ASN A 230 -0.09 -20.13 4.32
CA ASN A 230 -0.49 -21.45 3.81
C ASN A 230 -1.78 -21.48 2.99
N GLU A 231 -2.25 -20.37 2.43
CA GLU A 231 -3.50 -20.27 1.62
C GLU A 231 -4.79 -20.66 2.35
N TRP A 232 -4.74 -20.94 3.66
CA TRP A 232 -5.91 -21.34 4.45
C TRP A 232 -6.30 -20.20 5.40
N ASP A 233 -7.61 -19.94 5.48
CA ASP A 233 -8.18 -19.04 6.47
C ASP A 233 -7.94 -19.61 7.88
N SER A 234 -6.93 -19.10 8.57
CA SER A 234 -6.66 -19.47 9.96
C SER A 234 -7.57 -18.70 10.91
N LEU A 235 -8.00 -19.35 11.99
CA LEU A 235 -8.92 -18.80 12.97
C LEU A 235 -8.29 -18.76 14.36
N LEU A 236 -8.19 -17.55 14.95
CA LEU A 236 -7.89 -17.40 16.37
C LEU A 236 -9.21 -17.30 17.14
N VAL A 237 -9.37 -18.11 18.19
CA VAL A 237 -10.55 -18.11 19.06
C VAL A 237 -10.10 -17.89 20.50
N LEU A 238 -10.66 -16.86 21.14
CA LEU A 238 -10.29 -16.45 22.50
C LEU A 238 -11.52 -16.25 23.36
N ASP A 239 -11.41 -16.57 24.64
CA ASP A 239 -12.45 -16.23 25.63
C ASP A 239 -12.47 -14.71 25.82
N LEU A 240 -13.59 -14.09 25.50
CA LEU A 240 -13.79 -12.63 25.55
C LEU A 240 -13.62 -12.07 26.97
N THR A 241 -14.12 -12.79 27.99
CA THR A 241 -14.04 -12.37 29.38
C THR A 241 -12.59 -12.45 29.89
N ALA A 242 -11.90 -13.54 29.57
CA ALA A 242 -10.50 -13.72 29.91
C ALA A 242 -9.62 -12.66 29.25
N LEU A 243 -9.87 -12.34 27.96
CA LEU A 243 -9.17 -11.34 27.18
C LEU A 243 -9.31 -9.94 27.81
N ARG A 244 -10.53 -9.53 28.15
CA ARG A 244 -10.80 -8.24 28.80
C ARG A 244 -10.12 -8.11 30.16
N LYS A 245 -10.10 -9.18 30.97
CA LYS A 245 -9.39 -9.22 32.26
C LYS A 245 -7.86 -9.23 32.12
N ALA A 246 -7.35 -9.80 31.03
CA ALA A 246 -5.92 -9.87 30.78
C ALA A 246 -5.32 -8.52 30.34
N THR A 247 -6.08 -7.69 29.59
CA THR A 247 -5.58 -6.43 29.05
C THR A 247 -4.88 -5.55 30.09
N PRO A 248 -5.47 -5.18 31.24
CA PRO A 248 -4.77 -4.34 32.22
C PRO A 248 -3.53 -5.02 32.82
N ARG A 249 -3.57 -6.32 33.04
CA ARG A 249 -2.43 -7.10 33.56
C ARG A 249 -1.26 -7.14 32.57
N VAL A 250 -1.54 -7.31 31.29
CA VAL A 250 -0.55 -7.29 30.21
C VAL A 250 0.05 -5.89 30.08
N MET A 251 -0.78 -4.85 30.08
CA MET A 251 -0.32 -3.48 30.02
C MET A 251 0.64 -3.14 31.17
N GLU A 252 0.31 -3.53 32.40
CA GLU A 252 1.17 -3.34 33.55
C GLU A 252 2.50 -4.10 33.39
N ARG A 253 2.44 -5.40 33.04
CA ARG A 253 3.63 -6.26 32.87
C ARG A 253 4.60 -5.70 31.84
N TYR A 254 4.08 -5.24 30.69
CA TYR A 254 4.89 -4.74 29.57
C TYR A 254 5.09 -3.21 29.61
N ARG A 255 4.61 -2.54 30.68
CA ARG A 255 4.70 -1.08 30.85
C ARG A 255 4.12 -0.30 29.68
N ILE A 256 3.00 -0.74 29.13
CA ILE A 256 2.30 -0.10 28.04
C ILE A 256 1.39 1.00 28.64
N PRO A 257 1.58 2.27 28.28
CA PRO A 257 0.90 3.40 28.95
C PRO A 257 -0.59 3.52 28.62
N ALA A 258 -1.01 3.03 27.44
CA ALA A 258 -2.39 3.02 27.01
C ALA A 258 -2.67 1.78 26.13
N ASP A 259 -3.90 1.30 26.13
CA ASP A 259 -4.31 0.15 25.30
C ASP A 259 -4.39 0.49 23.80
N ARG A 260 -4.45 1.76 23.48
CA ARG A 260 -4.57 2.27 22.10
C ARG A 260 -3.89 3.61 21.90
N SER A 261 -3.51 3.91 20.66
CA SER A 261 -2.98 5.20 20.25
C SER A 261 -4.05 6.31 20.36
N GLU A 262 -3.60 7.57 20.48
CA GLU A 262 -4.48 8.72 20.75
C GLU A 262 -5.57 8.93 19.70
N ASP A 263 -5.27 8.65 18.44
CA ASP A 263 -6.19 8.77 17.31
C ASP A 263 -7.34 7.74 17.33
N LEU A 264 -7.16 6.63 18.08
CA LEU A 264 -8.17 5.58 18.26
C LEU A 264 -9.06 5.81 19.50
N LYS A 265 -8.72 6.77 20.36
CA LYS A 265 -9.59 7.14 21.47
C LYS A 265 -10.86 7.81 20.93
N ALA A 266 -12.01 7.41 21.47
CA ALA A 266 -13.27 8.05 21.11
C ALA A 266 -13.17 9.56 21.38
N LYS A 267 -13.62 10.37 20.41
CA LYS A 267 -13.75 11.81 20.59
C LYS A 267 -14.97 12.12 21.43
#